data_1951a96929d259ab1c26ba6fd44f1a0c
#
_entry.id   1951a96929d259ab1c26ba6fd44f1a0c
#
_cell.length_a   1.000
_cell.length_b   1.000
_cell.length_c   1.000
_cell.angle_alpha   90.00
_cell.angle_beta   90.00
_cell.angle_gamma   90.00
#
_symmetry.space_group_name_H-M   'P 1'
#
loop_
_entity.id
_entity.type
_entity.pdbx_description
1 polymer ?
#
loop_
_entity_poly.entity_id
_entity_poly.type
_entity_poly.pdbx_seq_one_letter_code
_entity_poly.pdbx_strand_id
1 'polypeptide(L)'
;MSNFDDLFDTKVPQEQEDRPFDKEAWAEKKQAERQEVYELADATTLEVSEDGEKFKAFLDVKSRLIHYSATNALLVLAQRPLATQLRDFESWKAEGVSINRNESHIKILEAGDNYERPDGSIGTSWNVKRVFDVSQTNSRQRQRPAPQVEDRQLLQALIRKPPVPIQGIDELPNNMGAYYDHDQSVIFVRRGMEAHDIFRSLSKEIAHA
;
A
#
# COMPACT_ATOMS: atom_id res chain seq x y z
N MET A 1 23.71 11.03 -64.35
CA MET A 1 24.77 11.27 -63.37
C MET A 1 24.09 11.25 -62.00
N SER A 2 24.25 10.17 -61.24
CA SER A 2 23.67 10.06 -59.91
C SER A 2 24.52 10.84 -58.91
N ASN A 3 23.95 11.85 -58.30
CA ASN A 3 24.61 12.64 -57.29
C ASN A 3 24.55 11.85 -55.96
N PHE A 4 25.67 11.49 -55.38
CA PHE A 4 25.81 10.74 -54.12
C PHE A 4 26.27 11.65 -52.96
N ASP A 5 26.20 12.97 -53.13
CA ASP A 5 26.68 13.95 -52.14
C ASP A 5 25.88 13.88 -50.84
N ASP A 6 24.62 13.44 -50.88
CA ASP A 6 23.74 13.22 -49.73
C ASP A 6 24.16 12.06 -48.80
N LEU A 7 25.05 11.17 -49.28
CA LEU A 7 25.59 10.08 -48.47
C LEU A 7 26.73 10.53 -47.54
N PHE A 8 27.25 11.70 -47.73
CA PHE A 8 28.38 12.25 -46.95
C PHE A 8 27.93 13.30 -45.91
N ASP A 9 26.65 13.69 -45.91
CA ASP A 9 26.07 14.50 -44.86
C ASP A 9 25.78 13.64 -43.60
N THR A 10 26.84 13.03 -43.08
CA THR A 10 26.79 12.45 -41.74
C THR A 10 26.59 13.60 -40.75
N LYS A 11 25.37 13.75 -40.20
CA LYS A 11 25.18 14.56 -39.01
C LYS A 11 26.16 14.06 -37.97
N VAL A 12 27.22 14.84 -37.76
CA VAL A 12 28.09 14.63 -36.59
C VAL A 12 27.19 14.61 -35.37
N PRO A 13 27.22 13.56 -34.57
CA PRO A 13 26.46 13.59 -33.30
C PRO A 13 26.94 14.82 -32.55
N GLN A 14 26.04 15.74 -32.25
CA GLN A 14 26.38 16.82 -31.34
C GLN A 14 26.88 16.16 -30.08
N GLU A 15 28.16 16.34 -29.75
CA GLU A 15 28.70 16.05 -28.42
C GLU A 15 27.76 16.72 -27.45
N GLN A 16 27.02 15.92 -26.66
CA GLN A 16 26.32 16.43 -25.49
C GLN A 16 27.42 17.01 -24.62
N GLU A 17 27.51 18.33 -24.57
CA GLU A 17 28.35 19.01 -23.60
C GLU A 17 28.05 18.40 -22.24
N ASP A 18 29.06 17.76 -21.65
CA ASP A 18 29.02 17.27 -20.27
C ASP A 18 28.85 18.49 -19.37
N ARG A 19 27.60 18.91 -19.16
CA ARG A 19 27.30 19.97 -18.19
C ARG A 19 27.66 19.41 -16.83
N PRO A 20 28.51 20.10 -16.07
CA PRO A 20 28.87 19.67 -14.73
C PRO A 20 27.59 19.45 -13.92
N PHE A 21 27.53 18.35 -13.19
CA PHE A 21 26.38 17.99 -12.36
C PHE A 21 26.14 19.09 -11.32
N ASP A 22 25.04 19.80 -11.45
CA ASP A 22 24.60 20.83 -10.52
C ASP A 22 23.93 20.15 -9.31
N LYS A 23 24.70 20.01 -8.23
CA LYS A 23 24.26 19.38 -6.97
C LYS A 23 23.16 20.17 -6.27
N GLU A 24 23.21 21.51 -6.36
CA GLU A 24 22.22 22.38 -5.71
C GLU A 24 20.87 22.29 -6.41
N ALA A 25 20.84 22.46 -7.72
CA ALA A 25 19.62 22.30 -8.50
C ALA A 25 19.03 20.88 -8.40
N TRP A 26 19.87 19.86 -8.29
CA TRP A 26 19.41 18.50 -8.04
C TRP A 26 18.78 18.35 -6.65
N ALA A 27 19.38 18.92 -5.61
CA ALA A 27 18.88 18.87 -4.24
C ALA A 27 17.54 19.62 -4.11
N GLU A 28 17.43 20.80 -4.71
CA GLU A 28 16.18 21.56 -4.76
C GLU A 28 15.07 20.79 -5.45
N LYS A 29 15.35 20.18 -6.59
CA LYS A 29 14.39 19.36 -7.33
C LYS A 29 13.91 18.17 -6.49
N LYS A 30 14.82 17.51 -5.76
CA LYS A 30 14.48 16.40 -4.86
C LYS A 30 13.65 16.85 -3.67
N GLN A 31 13.93 18.03 -3.13
CA GLN A 31 13.15 18.60 -2.06
C GLN A 31 11.74 18.97 -2.54
N ALA A 32 11.61 19.61 -3.69
CA ALA A 32 10.34 19.96 -4.29
C ALA A 32 9.49 18.70 -4.59
N GLU A 33 10.08 17.64 -5.17
CA GLU A 33 9.39 16.36 -5.41
C GLU A 33 8.89 15.71 -4.10
N ARG A 34 9.67 15.80 -3.03
CA ARG A 34 9.27 15.29 -1.71
C ARG A 34 8.14 16.09 -1.12
N GLN A 35 8.21 17.42 -1.22
CA GLN A 35 7.16 18.31 -0.74
C GLN A 35 5.82 18.05 -1.43
N GLU A 36 5.83 17.90 -2.76
CA GLU A 36 4.64 17.53 -3.55
C GLU A 36 3.99 16.22 -3.04
N VAL A 37 4.82 15.22 -2.71
CA VAL A 37 4.31 13.94 -2.19
C VAL A 37 3.71 14.07 -0.80
N TYR A 38 4.29 14.88 0.08
CA TYR A 38 3.71 15.16 1.40
C TYR A 38 2.38 15.93 1.28
N GLU A 39 2.32 16.95 0.46
CA GLU A 39 1.10 17.71 0.21
C GLU A 39 -0.03 16.82 -0.33
N LEU A 40 0.30 15.91 -1.25
CA LEU A 40 -0.66 14.92 -1.75
C LEU A 40 -1.16 13.99 -0.62
N ALA A 41 -0.27 13.51 0.25
CA ALA A 41 -0.64 12.65 1.37
C ALA A 41 -1.54 13.39 2.36
N ASP A 42 -1.21 14.64 2.70
CA ASP A 42 -1.98 15.46 3.64
C ASP A 42 -3.36 15.80 3.08
N ALA A 43 -3.45 16.20 1.81
CA ALA A 43 -4.72 16.47 1.13
C ALA A 43 -5.60 15.21 1.10
N THR A 44 -5.03 14.06 0.76
CA THR A 44 -5.76 12.79 0.73
C THR A 44 -6.22 12.36 2.12
N THR A 45 -5.38 12.61 3.15
CA THR A 45 -5.74 12.34 4.56
C THR A 45 -6.97 13.15 4.96
N LEU A 46 -6.99 14.44 4.63
CA LEU A 46 -8.13 15.30 4.93
C LEU A 46 -9.40 14.79 4.24
N GLU A 47 -9.34 14.51 2.95
CA GLU A 47 -10.46 13.98 2.19
C GLU A 47 -11.02 12.67 2.77
N VAL A 48 -10.13 11.75 3.16
CA VAL A 48 -10.49 10.46 3.76
C VAL A 48 -11.10 10.64 5.15
N SER A 49 -10.66 11.63 5.92
CA SER A 49 -11.19 11.90 7.26
C SER A 49 -12.60 12.50 7.26
N GLU A 50 -12.97 13.17 6.19
CA GLU A 50 -14.27 13.86 6.06
C GLU A 50 -15.34 13.03 5.36
N ASP A 51 -14.98 11.95 4.66
CA ASP A 51 -15.90 11.15 3.83
C ASP A 51 -15.78 9.65 4.15
N GLY A 52 -16.87 9.06 4.65
CA GLY A 52 -16.94 7.63 5.00
C GLY A 52 -16.74 6.69 3.80
N GLU A 53 -17.14 7.06 2.58
CA GLU A 53 -16.90 6.24 1.39
C GLU A 53 -15.43 6.32 0.95
N LYS A 54 -14.79 7.47 1.07
CA LYS A 54 -13.34 7.61 0.86
C LYS A 54 -12.55 6.84 1.92
N PHE A 55 -13.03 6.82 3.17
CA PHE A 55 -12.43 6.00 4.22
C PHE A 55 -12.52 4.50 3.92
N LYS A 56 -13.66 4.02 3.43
CA LYS A 56 -13.78 2.62 2.96
C LYS A 56 -12.82 2.33 1.81
N ALA A 57 -12.72 3.22 0.82
CA ALA A 57 -11.78 3.08 -0.28
C ALA A 57 -10.32 3.02 0.19
N PHE A 58 -9.96 3.82 1.20
CA PHE A 58 -8.65 3.74 1.85
C PHE A 58 -8.42 2.37 2.50
N LEU A 59 -9.40 1.85 3.24
CA LEU A 59 -9.30 0.52 3.86
C LEU A 59 -9.16 -0.58 2.81
N ASP A 60 -9.85 -0.47 1.68
CA ASP A 60 -9.73 -1.40 0.55
C ASP A 60 -8.32 -1.40 -0.04
N VAL A 61 -7.73 -0.22 -0.27
CA VAL A 61 -6.34 -0.09 -0.72
C VAL A 61 -5.40 -0.69 0.31
N LYS A 62 -5.56 -0.32 1.59
CA LYS A 62 -4.72 -0.80 2.68
C LYS A 62 -4.78 -2.32 2.86
N SER A 63 -5.94 -2.93 2.68
CA SER A 63 -6.12 -4.38 2.78
C SER A 63 -5.38 -5.15 1.67
N ARG A 64 -5.30 -4.58 0.46
CA ARG A 64 -4.54 -5.15 -0.66
C ARG A 64 -3.04 -4.92 -0.51
N LEU A 65 -2.64 -3.81 0.08
CA LEU A 65 -1.25 -3.36 0.22
C LEU A 65 -0.80 -3.40 1.69
N ILE A 66 -1.00 -4.54 2.36
CA ILE A 66 -0.78 -4.72 3.81
C ILE A 66 0.63 -4.36 4.29
N HIS A 67 1.65 -4.55 3.43
CA HIS A 67 3.05 -4.27 3.74
C HIS A 67 3.44 -2.79 3.63
N TYR A 68 2.57 -1.96 3.07
CA TYR A 68 2.81 -0.52 2.95
C TYR A 68 2.28 0.23 4.15
N SER A 69 2.93 1.34 4.51
CA SER A 69 2.45 2.25 5.57
C SER A 69 1.08 2.85 5.21
N ALA A 70 0.38 3.39 6.20
CA ALA A 70 -0.87 4.12 5.97
C ALA A 70 -0.67 5.29 5.00
N THR A 71 0.41 6.06 5.18
CA THR A 71 0.76 7.18 4.28
C THR A 71 0.94 6.70 2.84
N ASN A 72 1.65 5.59 2.61
CA ASN A 72 1.80 5.06 1.26
C ASN A 72 0.48 4.52 0.69
N ALA A 73 -0.39 3.94 1.51
CA ALA A 73 -1.73 3.54 1.06
C ALA A 73 -2.59 4.75 0.64
N LEU A 74 -2.49 5.88 1.35
CA LEU A 74 -3.14 7.15 0.96
C LEU A 74 -2.58 7.68 -0.36
N LEU A 75 -1.27 7.68 -0.52
CA LEU A 75 -0.61 8.08 -1.78
C LEU A 75 -1.06 7.21 -2.97
N VAL A 76 -1.19 5.90 -2.74
CA VAL A 76 -1.69 4.98 -3.78
C VAL A 76 -3.17 5.21 -4.04
N LEU A 77 -3.99 5.44 -3.01
CA LEU A 77 -5.40 5.78 -3.17
C LEU A 77 -5.59 7.00 -4.09
N ALA A 78 -4.81 8.06 -3.87
CA ALA A 78 -4.89 9.29 -4.65
C ALA A 78 -4.45 9.10 -6.11
N GLN A 79 -3.44 8.25 -6.36
CA GLN A 79 -2.83 8.12 -7.69
C GLN A 79 -3.38 6.94 -8.50
N ARG A 80 -3.65 5.81 -7.84
CA ARG A 80 -4.13 4.58 -8.49
C ARG A 80 -4.90 3.69 -7.50
N PRO A 81 -6.17 4.00 -7.23
CA PRO A 81 -6.96 3.34 -6.16
C PRO A 81 -7.19 1.84 -6.38
N LEU A 82 -7.04 1.35 -7.61
CA LEU A 82 -7.20 -0.08 -7.94
C LEU A 82 -5.88 -0.86 -7.95
N ALA A 83 -4.77 -0.26 -7.53
CA ALA A 83 -3.48 -0.93 -7.49
C ALA A 83 -3.50 -2.14 -6.55
N THR A 84 -2.79 -3.20 -6.95
CA THR A 84 -2.75 -4.48 -6.23
C THR A 84 -1.34 -4.98 -5.96
N GLN A 85 -0.39 -4.69 -6.85
CA GLN A 85 0.98 -5.14 -6.73
C GLN A 85 1.93 -4.06 -7.27
N LEU A 86 2.64 -3.41 -6.37
CA LEU A 86 3.55 -2.32 -6.69
C LEU A 86 5.00 -2.81 -6.69
N ARG A 87 5.75 -2.43 -7.71
CA ARG A 87 7.21 -2.61 -7.79
C ARG A 87 7.84 -1.47 -8.57
N ASP A 88 9.10 -1.22 -8.30
CA ASP A 88 9.89 -0.30 -9.10
C ASP A 88 10.23 -0.89 -10.50
N PHE A 89 10.72 -0.03 -11.38
CA PHE A 89 11.03 -0.39 -12.75
C PHE A 89 12.06 -1.53 -12.84
N GLU A 90 13.11 -1.47 -12.02
CA GLU A 90 14.18 -2.48 -12.05
C GLU A 90 13.67 -3.84 -11.56
N SER A 91 12.82 -3.86 -10.55
CA SER A 91 12.19 -5.08 -10.04
C SER A 91 11.28 -5.73 -11.09
N TRP A 92 10.48 -4.94 -11.83
CA TRP A 92 9.69 -5.47 -12.94
C TRP A 92 10.55 -6.02 -14.06
N LYS A 93 11.60 -5.27 -14.44
CA LYS A 93 12.54 -5.68 -15.47
C LYS A 93 13.30 -6.97 -15.13
N ALA A 94 13.69 -7.14 -13.87
CA ALA A 94 14.36 -8.36 -13.38
C ALA A 94 13.47 -9.61 -13.53
N GLU A 95 12.14 -9.45 -13.49
CA GLU A 95 11.17 -10.52 -13.75
C GLU A 95 10.81 -10.68 -15.24
N GLY A 96 11.45 -9.95 -16.13
CA GLY A 96 11.17 -9.97 -17.57
C GLY A 96 9.84 -9.28 -17.93
N VAL A 97 9.33 -8.43 -17.03
CA VAL A 97 8.09 -7.69 -17.22
C VAL A 97 8.39 -6.25 -17.64
N SER A 98 7.70 -5.77 -18.68
CA SER A 98 7.85 -4.41 -19.19
C SER A 98 6.67 -3.52 -18.77
N ILE A 99 6.97 -2.26 -18.46
CA ILE A 99 5.95 -1.23 -18.26
C ILE A 99 5.33 -0.85 -19.61
N ASN A 100 4.02 -0.70 -19.65
CA ASN A 100 3.30 -0.28 -20.85
C ASN A 100 3.67 1.17 -21.23
N ARG A 101 3.57 1.48 -22.52
CA ARG A 101 3.85 2.85 -23.00
C ARG A 101 2.87 3.85 -22.39
N ASN A 102 3.36 5.05 -22.10
CA ASN A 102 2.60 6.19 -21.57
C ASN A 102 2.01 5.97 -20.14
N GLU A 103 2.44 4.94 -19.41
CA GLU A 103 2.07 4.78 -18.01
C GLU A 103 2.86 5.76 -17.13
N SER A 104 2.15 6.42 -16.23
CA SER A 104 2.75 7.28 -15.22
C SER A 104 3.07 6.47 -13.96
N HIS A 105 4.24 6.71 -13.38
CA HIS A 105 4.63 6.07 -12.13
C HIS A 105 3.79 6.57 -10.95
N ILE A 106 3.67 5.74 -9.93
CA ILE A 106 3.08 6.06 -8.64
C ILE A 106 4.22 6.48 -7.72
N LYS A 107 4.10 7.64 -7.07
CA LYS A 107 5.08 8.12 -6.10
C LYS A 107 4.70 7.64 -4.71
N ILE A 108 5.62 6.99 -4.02
CA ILE A 108 5.49 6.55 -2.63
C ILE A 108 6.71 7.02 -1.82
N LEU A 109 6.64 6.90 -0.50
CA LEU A 109 7.75 7.22 0.40
C LEU A 109 8.47 5.93 0.80
N GLU A 110 9.80 5.94 0.70
CA GLU A 110 10.70 4.89 1.17
C GLU A 110 11.65 5.45 2.24
N ALA A 111 11.90 4.67 3.29
CA ALA A 111 12.87 5.07 4.30
C ALA A 111 14.26 5.20 3.68
N GLY A 112 14.90 6.31 3.90
CA GLY A 112 16.29 6.58 3.54
C GLY A 112 17.21 6.45 4.75
N ASP A 113 18.29 7.23 4.74
CA ASP A 113 19.29 7.21 5.80
C ASP A 113 18.76 7.80 7.11
N ASN A 114 19.22 7.25 8.22
CA ASN A 114 19.01 7.86 9.52
C ASN A 114 19.94 9.05 9.71
N TYR A 115 19.46 10.07 10.38
CA TYR A 115 20.23 11.28 10.73
C TYR A 115 19.98 11.67 12.18
N GLU A 116 20.97 12.29 12.80
CA GLU A 116 20.86 12.82 14.14
C GLU A 116 20.25 14.23 14.09
N ARG A 117 19.22 14.46 14.90
CA ARG A 117 18.60 15.79 15.06
C ARG A 117 19.40 16.64 16.04
N PRO A 118 19.20 17.96 16.05
CA PRO A 118 19.89 18.86 17.00
C PRO A 118 19.64 18.54 18.48
N ASP A 119 18.54 17.84 18.79
CA ASP A 119 18.19 17.38 20.14
C ASP A 119 18.81 16.01 20.51
N GLY A 120 19.67 15.43 19.63
CA GLY A 120 20.30 14.13 19.83
C GLY A 120 19.39 12.93 19.48
N SER A 121 18.15 13.13 19.07
CA SER A 121 17.27 12.05 18.62
C SER A 121 17.62 11.61 17.20
N ILE A 122 17.37 10.32 16.91
CA ILE A 122 17.54 9.77 15.55
C ILE A 122 16.28 10.02 14.73
N GLY A 123 16.44 10.67 13.59
CA GLY A 123 15.42 10.81 12.57
C GLY A 123 15.68 9.87 11.39
N THR A 124 14.66 9.54 10.64
CA THR A 124 14.77 8.82 9.37
C THR A 124 14.41 9.78 8.23
N SER A 125 15.29 9.89 7.24
CA SER A 125 14.97 10.61 6.01
C SER A 125 13.98 9.80 5.19
N TRP A 126 13.18 10.49 4.37
CA TRP A 126 12.23 9.82 3.47
C TRP A 126 12.53 10.24 2.03
N ASN A 127 12.65 9.27 1.16
CA ASN A 127 12.88 9.45 -0.25
C ASN A 127 11.62 9.14 -1.06
N VAL A 128 11.44 9.85 -2.17
CA VAL A 128 10.37 9.53 -3.11
C VAL A 128 10.82 8.35 -3.96
N LYS A 129 10.06 7.26 -3.89
CA LYS A 129 10.24 6.07 -4.74
C LYS A 129 9.16 6.03 -5.79
N ARG A 130 9.57 5.72 -7.02
CA ARG A 130 8.68 5.57 -8.18
C ARG A 130 8.39 4.10 -8.39
N VAL A 131 7.11 3.73 -8.35
CA VAL A 131 6.67 2.35 -8.53
C VAL A 131 5.57 2.29 -9.59
N PHE A 132 5.34 1.08 -10.10
CA PHE A 132 4.28 0.79 -11.06
C PHE A 132 3.47 -0.39 -10.56
N ASP A 133 2.16 -0.31 -10.72
CA ASP A 133 1.27 -1.43 -10.44
C ASP A 133 1.33 -2.47 -11.56
N VAL A 134 1.06 -3.71 -11.24
CA VAL A 134 1.00 -4.81 -12.22
C VAL A 134 0.07 -4.51 -13.39
N SER A 135 -1.02 -3.76 -13.17
CA SER A 135 -1.95 -3.35 -14.23
C SER A 135 -1.33 -2.38 -15.26
N GLN A 136 -0.18 -1.77 -14.94
CA GLN A 136 0.60 -0.89 -15.82
C GLN A 136 1.66 -1.65 -16.63
N THR A 137 1.64 -2.96 -16.58
CA THR A 137 2.66 -3.79 -17.19
C THR A 137 2.08 -4.71 -18.27
N ASN A 138 2.96 -5.29 -19.07
CA ASN A 138 2.59 -6.36 -19.99
C ASN A 138 2.45 -7.72 -19.31
N SER A 139 2.60 -7.79 -17.98
CA SER A 139 2.36 -9.00 -17.21
C SER A 139 0.90 -9.41 -17.40
N ARG A 140 0.67 -10.61 -17.89
CA ARG A 140 -0.67 -11.19 -17.86
C ARG A 140 -0.99 -11.39 -16.37
N GLN A 141 -1.84 -10.53 -15.84
CA GLN A 141 -2.40 -10.74 -14.50
C GLN A 141 -2.96 -12.18 -14.48
N ARG A 142 -2.25 -13.07 -13.85
CA ARG A 142 -2.92 -14.19 -13.22
C ARG A 142 -3.68 -13.54 -12.05
N GLN A 143 -4.89 -13.09 -12.33
CA GLN A 143 -5.84 -12.87 -11.26
C GLN A 143 -5.86 -14.19 -10.49
N ARG A 144 -5.16 -14.21 -9.37
CA ARG A 144 -5.42 -15.26 -8.39
C ARG A 144 -6.87 -15.00 -7.98
N PRO A 145 -7.80 -15.89 -8.30
CA PRO A 145 -9.15 -15.75 -7.78
C PRO A 145 -8.98 -15.54 -6.28
N ALA A 146 -9.69 -14.57 -5.72
CA ALA A 146 -9.73 -14.42 -4.27
C ALA A 146 -10.04 -15.80 -3.70
N PRO A 147 -9.24 -16.31 -2.75
CA PRO A 147 -9.50 -17.63 -2.20
C PRO A 147 -10.94 -17.62 -1.67
N GLN A 148 -11.80 -18.42 -2.28
CA GLN A 148 -13.14 -18.65 -1.74
C GLN A 148 -12.93 -19.52 -0.50
N VAL A 149 -12.86 -18.88 0.65
CA VAL A 149 -12.75 -19.55 1.93
C VAL A 149 -14.15 -19.68 2.50
N GLU A 150 -14.57 -20.91 2.75
CA GLU A 150 -15.83 -21.19 3.43
C GLU A 150 -15.85 -20.52 4.80
N ASP A 151 -16.99 -19.92 5.17
CA ASP A 151 -17.17 -19.23 6.47
C ASP A 151 -16.73 -20.09 7.65
N ARG A 152 -17.01 -21.37 7.59
CA ARG A 152 -16.60 -22.34 8.60
C ARG A 152 -15.08 -22.44 8.72
N GLN A 153 -14.34 -22.38 7.62
CA GLN A 153 -12.87 -22.42 7.62
C GLN A 153 -12.30 -21.14 8.17
N LEU A 154 -12.91 -19.98 7.88
CA LEU A 154 -12.55 -18.69 8.46
C LEU A 154 -12.73 -18.69 9.98
N LEU A 155 -13.87 -19.15 10.45
CA LEU A 155 -14.13 -19.28 11.89
C LEU A 155 -13.15 -20.26 12.56
N GLN A 156 -12.89 -21.41 11.94
CA GLN A 156 -11.91 -22.37 12.48
C GLN A 156 -10.49 -21.78 12.54
N ALA A 157 -10.09 -20.98 11.53
CA ALA A 157 -8.81 -20.29 11.55
C ALA A 157 -8.73 -19.26 12.69
N LEU A 158 -9.79 -18.48 12.88
CA LEU A 158 -9.90 -17.47 13.93
C LEU A 158 -9.77 -18.07 15.33
N ILE A 159 -10.45 -19.21 15.59
CA ILE A 159 -10.49 -19.85 16.91
C ILE A 159 -9.39 -20.90 17.11
N ARG A 160 -8.47 -21.08 16.16
CA ARG A 160 -7.45 -22.16 16.24
C ARG A 160 -6.48 -21.98 17.41
N LYS A 161 -6.09 -20.74 17.71
CA LYS A 161 -5.18 -20.39 18.82
C LYS A 161 -5.64 -19.06 19.43
N PRO A 162 -6.77 -19.05 20.14
CA PRO A 162 -7.24 -17.84 20.78
C PRO A 162 -6.35 -17.50 21.98
N PRO A 163 -6.19 -16.22 22.33
CA PRO A 163 -5.40 -15.78 23.49
C PRO A 163 -5.97 -16.28 24.81
N VAL A 164 -7.29 -16.46 24.86
CA VAL A 164 -8.04 -16.96 26.02
C VAL A 164 -9.10 -17.99 25.58
N PRO A 165 -9.61 -18.83 26.49
CA PRO A 165 -10.70 -19.76 26.16
C PRO A 165 -11.93 -19.08 25.59
N ILE A 166 -12.59 -19.74 24.62
CA ILE A 166 -13.86 -19.28 24.04
C ILE A 166 -14.96 -20.26 24.44
N GLN A 167 -16.08 -19.72 24.97
CA GLN A 167 -17.21 -20.49 25.44
C GLN A 167 -18.51 -20.02 24.76
N GLY A 168 -19.26 -20.95 24.17
CA GLY A 168 -20.57 -20.68 23.58
C GLY A 168 -21.67 -20.64 24.68
N ILE A 169 -22.50 -19.60 24.68
CA ILE A 169 -23.66 -19.45 25.52
C ILE A 169 -24.89 -19.09 24.70
N ASP A 170 -26.08 -19.29 25.26
CA ASP A 170 -27.32 -19.09 24.51
C ASP A 170 -27.74 -17.61 24.47
N GLU A 171 -27.48 -16.87 25.56
CA GLU A 171 -27.84 -15.45 25.66
C GLU A 171 -26.68 -14.61 26.19
N LEU A 172 -26.54 -13.40 25.70
CA LEU A 172 -25.64 -12.36 26.18
C LEU A 172 -26.40 -11.06 26.47
N PRO A 173 -25.96 -10.26 27.47
CA PRO A 173 -26.57 -8.97 27.77
C PRO A 173 -26.60 -8.07 26.53
N ASN A 174 -27.60 -7.18 26.45
CA ASN A 174 -27.71 -6.18 25.38
C ASN A 174 -27.67 -6.73 23.95
N ASN A 175 -28.08 -7.97 23.75
CA ASN A 175 -28.07 -8.65 22.46
C ASN A 175 -26.67 -8.69 21.78
N MET A 176 -25.59 -8.68 22.57
CA MET A 176 -24.23 -8.78 22.09
C MET A 176 -23.98 -10.13 21.38
N GLY A 177 -23.10 -10.14 20.39
CA GLY A 177 -22.70 -11.37 19.71
C GLY A 177 -21.56 -12.10 20.42
N ALA A 178 -20.63 -11.36 21.03
CA ALA A 178 -19.57 -11.88 21.88
C ALA A 178 -19.21 -10.86 22.97
N TYR A 179 -18.57 -11.33 24.03
CA TYR A 179 -18.11 -10.51 25.15
C TYR A 179 -16.89 -11.14 25.79
N TYR A 180 -15.83 -10.34 25.98
CA TYR A 180 -14.66 -10.73 26.74
C TYR A 180 -14.84 -10.38 28.22
N ASP A 181 -14.82 -11.40 29.09
CA ASP A 181 -14.84 -11.26 30.53
C ASP A 181 -13.40 -11.16 31.06
N HIS A 182 -13.04 -9.99 31.54
CA HIS A 182 -11.70 -9.73 32.10
C HIS A 182 -11.43 -10.49 33.39
N ASP A 183 -12.46 -10.67 34.21
CA ASP A 183 -12.31 -11.32 35.54
C ASP A 183 -12.09 -12.83 35.38
N GLN A 184 -12.81 -13.45 34.45
CA GLN A 184 -12.69 -14.86 34.16
C GLN A 184 -11.63 -15.18 33.09
N SER A 185 -11.16 -14.17 32.35
CA SER A 185 -10.28 -14.33 31.19
C SER A 185 -10.84 -15.29 30.14
N VAL A 186 -12.13 -15.14 29.82
CA VAL A 186 -12.89 -15.98 28.89
C VAL A 186 -13.65 -15.09 27.88
N ILE A 187 -13.70 -15.50 26.62
CA ILE A 187 -14.60 -14.89 25.64
C ILE A 187 -15.86 -15.72 25.54
N PHE A 188 -16.99 -15.12 25.85
CA PHE A 188 -18.31 -15.70 25.63
C PHE A 188 -18.81 -15.33 24.25
N VAL A 189 -19.36 -16.30 23.51
CA VAL A 189 -19.94 -16.09 22.17
C VAL A 189 -21.37 -16.64 22.15
N ARG A 190 -22.30 -15.84 21.63
CA ARG A 190 -23.71 -16.25 21.52
C ARG A 190 -23.87 -17.32 20.44
N ARG A 191 -24.58 -18.39 20.77
CA ARG A 191 -24.95 -19.43 19.81
C ARG A 191 -26.06 -18.98 18.87
N GLY A 192 -26.21 -19.68 17.74
CA GLY A 192 -27.31 -19.46 16.80
C GLY A 192 -27.18 -18.23 15.91
N MET A 193 -26.03 -17.55 15.91
CA MET A 193 -25.74 -16.47 14.97
C MET A 193 -25.26 -17.00 13.63
N GLU A 194 -25.43 -16.20 12.56
CA GLU A 194 -24.82 -16.45 11.27
C GLU A 194 -23.27 -16.35 11.34
N ALA A 195 -22.59 -17.10 10.49
CA ALA A 195 -21.13 -17.19 10.52
C ALA A 195 -20.42 -15.84 10.43
N HIS A 196 -20.92 -14.93 9.60
CA HIS A 196 -20.43 -13.56 9.46
C HIS A 196 -20.53 -12.76 10.77
N ASP A 197 -21.65 -12.87 11.49
CA ASP A 197 -21.86 -12.16 12.75
C ASP A 197 -20.99 -12.73 13.88
N ILE A 198 -20.80 -14.05 13.89
CA ILE A 198 -19.85 -14.72 14.81
C ILE A 198 -18.44 -14.21 14.53
N PHE A 199 -18.01 -14.21 13.25
CA PHE A 199 -16.67 -13.76 12.88
C PHE A 199 -16.42 -12.31 13.30
N ARG A 200 -17.35 -11.41 13.00
CA ARG A 200 -17.28 -10.00 13.34
C ARG A 200 -17.21 -9.76 14.85
N SER A 201 -18.08 -10.40 15.62
CA SER A 201 -18.15 -10.21 17.07
C SER A 201 -16.93 -10.82 17.75
N LEU A 202 -16.57 -12.05 17.38
CA LEU A 202 -15.49 -12.79 18.01
C LEU A 202 -14.11 -12.19 17.71
N SER A 203 -13.86 -11.74 16.47
CA SER A 203 -12.59 -11.10 16.10
C SER A 203 -12.31 -9.84 16.92
N LYS A 204 -13.36 -9.07 17.24
CA LYS A 204 -13.25 -7.89 18.10
C LYS A 204 -12.85 -8.28 19.54
N GLU A 205 -13.50 -9.28 20.11
CA GLU A 205 -13.23 -9.69 21.50
C GLU A 205 -11.87 -10.41 21.63
N ILE A 206 -11.41 -11.12 20.59
CA ILE A 206 -10.04 -11.67 20.53
C ILE A 206 -8.98 -10.55 20.51
N ALA A 207 -9.29 -9.41 19.89
CA ALA A 207 -8.38 -8.26 19.89
C ALA A 207 -8.36 -7.50 21.24
N HIS A 208 -9.39 -7.67 22.07
CA HIS A 208 -9.48 -7.10 23.42
C HIS A 208 -8.80 -7.97 24.49
N ALA A 209 -8.69 -9.28 24.23
CA ALA A 209 -8.10 -10.26 25.14
C ALA A 209 -6.57 -10.34 25.02
#